data_e0b9df98dc8cbf2d831ef42246717acc
#
_entry.id   e0b9df98dc8cbf2d831ef42246717acc
#
_cell.length_a   1.000
_cell.length_b   1.000
_cell.length_c   1.000
_cell.angle_alpha   90.00
_cell.angle_beta   90.00
_cell.angle_gamma   90.00
#
_symmetry.space_group_name_H-M   'P 1'
#
loop_
_entity.id
_entity.type
_entity.pdbx_description
1 polymer ?
#
loop_
_entity_poly.entity_id
_entity_poly.type
_entity_poly.pdbx_seq_one_letter_code
_entity_poly.pdbx_strand_id
1 'polypeptide(L)'
;MIAIRGPAGLREEDASVVVGVDTTDGAQNVLAVGFDHASRHEVSLRPVLCWHPDLLATMQWRPSPPAPERADEWLSEALAGWREQYPDVTVHPEVVRDHPVAGLVLASSAQYLLVVGTTGHQALPGALLGSVSQGVLHHATCPVAIVPTHGS
;
A
#
# COMPACT_ATOMS: atom_id res chain seq x y z
N MET A 1 2.64 -9.60 -12.76
CA MET A 1 2.12 -10.76 -12.00
C MET A 1 1.42 -10.28 -10.74
N ILE A 2 0.28 -10.83 -10.45
CA ILE A 2 -0.46 -10.53 -9.24
C ILE A 2 -0.79 -11.83 -8.54
N ALA A 3 -0.44 -11.92 -7.26
CA ALA A 3 -0.82 -13.05 -6.42
C ALA A 3 -1.93 -12.58 -5.49
N ILE A 4 -3.02 -13.31 -5.44
CA ILE A 4 -4.17 -12.96 -4.61
C ILE A 4 -4.41 -14.08 -3.61
N ARG A 5 -4.64 -13.67 -2.36
CA ARG A 5 -4.85 -14.60 -1.28
C ARG A 5 -5.86 -14.02 -0.30
N GLY A 6 -6.62 -14.88 0.36
CA GLY A 6 -7.47 -14.50 1.46
C GLY A 6 -8.92 -14.92 1.27
N PRO A 7 -9.72 -14.87 2.34
CA PRO A 7 -11.11 -15.24 2.27
C PRO A 7 -11.95 -14.22 1.54
N ALA A 8 -13.05 -14.70 0.98
CA ALA A 8 -14.07 -13.83 0.44
C ALA A 8 -15.15 -13.61 1.51
N GLY A 9 -16.10 -12.76 1.24
CA GLY A 9 -17.22 -12.56 2.14
C GLY A 9 -17.34 -11.17 2.71
N LEU A 10 -16.76 -10.18 2.04
CA LEU A 10 -16.86 -8.80 2.46
C LEU A 10 -18.17 -8.18 2.03
N ARG A 11 -18.66 -7.25 2.85
CA ARG A 11 -19.81 -6.43 2.46
C ARG A 11 -19.31 -5.36 1.50
N GLU A 12 -19.90 -5.29 0.34
CA GLU A 12 -19.49 -4.34 -0.68
C GLU A 12 -19.61 -2.89 -0.22
N GLU A 13 -20.57 -2.60 0.65
CA GLU A 13 -20.84 -1.23 1.08
C GLU A 13 -19.73 -0.62 1.91
N ASP A 14 -19.04 -1.44 2.71
CA ASP A 14 -18.01 -0.97 3.62
C ASP A 14 -16.59 -1.33 3.16
N ALA A 15 -16.48 -2.06 2.09
CA ALA A 15 -15.19 -2.55 1.63
C ALA A 15 -14.48 -1.50 0.80
N SER A 16 -13.17 -1.43 0.96
CA SER A 16 -12.33 -0.56 0.15
C SER A 16 -11.11 -1.33 -0.31
N VAL A 17 -10.43 -0.78 -1.29
CA VAL A 17 -9.11 -1.26 -1.69
C VAL A 17 -8.10 -0.50 -0.85
N VAL A 18 -7.33 -1.23 -0.05
CA VAL A 18 -6.26 -0.64 0.75
C VAL A 18 -4.95 -0.80 -0.01
N VAL A 19 -4.22 0.29 -0.16
CA VAL A 19 -2.93 0.28 -0.86
C VAL A 19 -1.84 0.64 0.13
N GLY A 20 -0.89 -0.26 0.31
CA GLY A 20 0.28 0.04 1.12
C GLY A 20 1.27 0.87 0.31
N VAL A 21 1.44 2.11 0.69
CA VAL A 21 2.30 3.06 -0.02
C VAL A 21 3.56 3.28 0.79
N ASP A 22 4.71 3.24 0.12
CA ASP A 22 5.96 3.65 0.74
C ASP A 22 6.50 4.87 -0.01
N THR A 23 7.66 5.36 0.41
CA THR A 23 8.23 6.57 -0.18
C THR A 23 9.17 6.26 -1.36
N THR A 24 9.11 5.04 -1.89
CA THR A 24 9.91 4.67 -3.05
C THR A 24 9.15 4.95 -4.35
N ASP A 25 9.86 4.87 -5.45
CA ASP A 25 9.25 5.03 -6.77
C ASP A 25 8.23 3.93 -7.06
N GLY A 26 8.33 2.80 -6.40
CA GLY A 26 7.38 1.71 -6.55
C GLY A 26 5.96 2.06 -6.11
N ALA A 27 5.81 3.15 -5.34
CA ALA A 27 4.49 3.61 -4.92
C ALA A 27 3.56 3.87 -6.10
N GLN A 28 4.09 4.36 -7.21
CA GLN A 28 3.27 4.64 -8.38
C GLN A 28 2.69 3.36 -8.99
N ASN A 29 3.44 2.27 -8.94
CA ASN A 29 2.96 0.99 -9.47
C ASN A 29 1.81 0.43 -8.63
N VAL A 30 1.93 0.49 -7.31
CA VAL A 30 0.87 -0.03 -6.46
C VAL A 30 -0.37 0.86 -6.50
N LEU A 31 -0.18 2.17 -6.61
CA LEU A 31 -1.30 3.10 -6.76
C LEU A 31 -2.05 2.85 -8.07
N ALA A 32 -1.32 2.59 -9.15
CA ALA A 32 -1.96 2.30 -10.44
C ALA A 32 -2.90 1.11 -10.34
N VAL A 33 -2.45 0.03 -9.72
CA VAL A 33 -3.26 -1.17 -9.55
C VAL A 33 -4.44 -0.89 -8.62
N GLY A 34 -4.19 -0.17 -7.52
CA GLY A 34 -5.22 0.13 -6.55
C GLY A 34 -6.34 0.98 -7.14
N PHE A 35 -5.99 2.05 -7.84
CA PHE A 35 -6.99 2.91 -8.47
C PHE A 35 -7.79 2.18 -9.54
N ASP A 36 -7.11 1.42 -10.39
CA ASP A 36 -7.79 0.66 -11.43
C ASP A 36 -8.79 -0.32 -10.83
N HIS A 37 -8.37 -1.03 -9.78
CA HIS A 37 -9.24 -2.01 -9.13
C HIS A 37 -10.44 -1.33 -8.45
N ALA A 38 -10.18 -0.24 -7.73
CA ALA A 38 -11.25 0.49 -7.05
C ALA A 38 -12.26 1.04 -8.05
N SER A 39 -11.80 1.57 -9.18
CA SER A 39 -12.66 2.10 -10.20
C SER A 39 -13.53 1.01 -10.84
N ARG A 40 -12.92 -0.12 -11.18
CA ARG A 40 -13.64 -1.22 -11.83
C ARG A 40 -14.69 -1.83 -10.93
N HIS A 41 -14.43 -1.89 -9.64
CA HIS A 41 -15.35 -2.54 -8.69
C HIS A 41 -16.20 -1.55 -7.93
N GLU A 42 -16.09 -0.27 -8.25
CA GLU A 42 -16.88 0.80 -7.64
C GLU A 42 -16.79 0.80 -6.12
N VAL A 43 -15.58 0.64 -5.61
CA VAL A 43 -15.28 0.72 -4.19
C VAL A 43 -14.32 1.88 -3.93
N SER A 44 -14.24 2.31 -2.68
CA SER A 44 -13.32 3.39 -2.32
C SER A 44 -11.89 2.88 -2.24
N LEU A 45 -10.95 3.82 -2.22
CA LEU A 45 -9.53 3.53 -2.11
C LEU A 45 -8.98 4.14 -0.82
N ARG A 46 -8.22 3.35 -0.09
CA ARG A 46 -7.54 3.82 1.13
C ARG A 46 -6.04 3.63 1.00
N PRO A 47 -5.33 4.65 0.50
CA PRO A 47 -3.87 4.59 0.51
C PRO A 47 -3.36 4.75 1.94
N VAL A 48 -2.52 3.83 2.39
CA VAL A 48 -2.01 3.81 3.75
C VAL A 48 -0.50 3.93 3.72
N LEU A 49 0.03 4.94 4.38
CA LEU A 49 1.44 5.12 4.58
C LEU A 49 1.75 4.81 6.04
N CYS A 50 2.54 3.77 6.28
CA CYS A 50 2.94 3.40 7.63
C CYS A 50 4.26 4.07 7.98
N TRP A 51 4.30 4.73 9.12
CA TRP A 51 5.48 5.40 9.62
C TRP A 51 5.87 4.83 10.98
N HIS A 52 7.12 4.45 11.13
CA HIS A 52 7.62 3.90 12.37
C HIS A 52 9.06 4.37 12.59
N PRO A 53 9.44 4.73 13.83
CA PRO A 53 10.80 5.20 14.10
C PRO A 53 11.89 4.23 13.66
N ASP A 54 11.63 2.93 13.74
CA ASP A 54 12.61 1.92 13.35
C ASP A 54 12.93 1.94 11.86
N LEU A 55 12.05 2.51 11.04
CA LEU A 55 12.34 2.67 9.63
C LEU A 55 13.55 3.59 9.43
N LEU A 56 13.67 4.62 10.24
CA LEU A 56 14.82 5.52 10.16
C LEU A 56 16.12 4.82 10.55
N ALA A 57 16.04 3.93 11.51
CA ALA A 57 17.23 3.20 11.98
C ALA A 57 17.69 2.17 10.97
N THR A 58 16.78 1.56 10.23
CA THR A 58 17.13 0.53 9.27
C THR A 58 17.44 1.08 7.88
N MET A 59 16.98 2.26 7.57
CA MET A 59 17.22 2.91 6.28
C MET A 59 18.47 3.76 6.34
N GLN A 60 19.50 3.34 5.64
CA GLN A 60 20.77 4.04 5.61
C GLN A 60 21.01 4.72 4.26
N TRP A 61 19.95 5.00 3.55
CA TRP A 61 20.08 5.53 2.21
C TRP A 61 19.17 6.75 2.04
N ARG A 62 19.32 7.37 0.92
CA ARG A 62 18.62 8.61 0.65
C ARG A 62 17.68 8.46 -0.54
N PRO A 63 16.60 9.22 -0.59
CA PRO A 63 16.22 10.23 0.39
C PRO A 63 15.65 9.61 1.66
N SER A 64 15.74 10.35 2.75
CA SER A 64 15.12 9.94 4.00
C SER A 64 13.60 10.01 3.87
N PRO A 65 12.86 9.16 4.59
CA PRO A 65 11.42 9.27 4.58
C PRO A 65 10.99 10.59 5.20
N PRO A 66 9.79 11.10 4.84
CA PRO A 66 9.32 12.36 5.41
C PRO A 66 9.11 12.24 6.91
N ALA A 67 9.24 13.34 7.63
CA ALA A 67 8.89 13.39 9.03
C ALA A 67 7.39 13.08 9.18
N PRO A 68 6.95 12.54 10.33
CA PRO A 68 5.55 12.17 10.51
C PRO A 68 4.58 13.30 10.20
N GLU A 69 4.93 14.52 10.59
CA GLU A 69 4.07 15.67 10.35
C GLU A 69 3.99 16.07 8.89
N ARG A 70 4.89 15.57 8.05
CA ARG A 70 4.87 15.82 6.62
C ARG A 70 4.39 14.64 5.80
N ALA A 71 4.13 13.53 6.46
CA ALA A 71 3.69 12.33 5.76
C ALA A 71 2.37 12.55 5.03
N ASP A 72 1.46 13.30 5.65
CA ASP A 72 0.18 13.63 5.01
C ASP A 72 0.38 14.44 3.73
N GLU A 73 1.29 15.41 3.76
CA GLU A 73 1.58 16.23 2.58
C GLU A 73 2.18 15.38 1.47
N TRP A 74 3.12 14.52 1.83
CA TRP A 74 3.76 13.64 0.85
C TRP A 74 2.73 12.73 0.20
N LEU A 75 1.84 12.16 0.99
CA LEU A 75 0.81 11.26 0.49
C LEU A 75 -0.15 12.01 -0.43
N SER A 76 -0.56 13.22 -0.06
CA SER A 76 -1.43 14.02 -0.91
C SER A 76 -0.80 14.35 -2.25
N GLU A 77 0.49 14.67 -2.25
CA GLU A 77 1.21 14.94 -3.49
C GLU A 77 1.31 13.70 -4.37
N ALA A 78 1.57 12.55 -3.75
CA ALA A 78 1.67 11.30 -4.49
C ALA A 78 0.34 10.92 -5.15
N LEU A 79 -0.77 11.32 -4.57
CA LEU A 79 -2.10 11.00 -5.06
C LEU A 79 -2.67 12.00 -6.05
N ALA A 80 -2.11 13.20 -6.15
CA ALA A 80 -2.73 14.30 -6.89
C ALA A 80 -3.08 13.94 -8.33
N GLY A 81 -2.12 13.40 -9.07
CA GLY A 81 -2.37 13.02 -10.46
C GLY A 81 -3.37 11.88 -10.60
N TRP A 82 -3.34 10.96 -9.66
CA TRP A 82 -4.26 9.83 -9.68
C TRP A 82 -5.71 10.25 -9.45
N ARG A 83 -5.92 11.21 -8.56
CA ARG A 83 -7.28 11.72 -8.32
C ARG A 83 -7.87 12.37 -9.56
N GLU A 84 -7.04 13.05 -10.33
CA GLU A 84 -7.49 13.64 -11.59
C GLU A 84 -7.81 12.57 -12.64
N GLN A 85 -7.01 11.52 -12.68
CA GLN A 85 -7.20 10.44 -13.64
C GLN A 85 -8.39 9.55 -13.29
N TYR A 86 -8.70 9.40 -12.02
CA TYR A 86 -9.80 8.56 -11.53
C TYR A 86 -10.77 9.37 -10.66
N PRO A 87 -11.50 10.32 -11.26
CA PRO A 87 -12.39 11.17 -10.46
C PRO A 87 -13.58 10.42 -9.84
N ASP A 88 -13.88 9.24 -10.34
CA ASP A 88 -14.97 8.40 -9.83
C ASP A 88 -14.60 7.65 -8.55
N VAL A 89 -13.31 7.59 -8.22
CA VAL A 89 -12.85 6.85 -7.03
C VAL A 89 -12.81 7.78 -5.82
N THR A 90 -13.48 7.37 -4.75
CA THR A 90 -13.40 8.08 -3.48
C THR A 90 -12.13 7.66 -2.76
N VAL A 91 -11.29 8.61 -2.41
CA VAL A 91 -9.97 8.33 -1.83
C VAL A 91 -9.93 8.79 -0.38
N HIS A 92 -9.53 7.89 0.51
CA HIS A 92 -9.39 8.15 1.95
C HIS A 92 -7.94 7.89 2.37
N PRO A 93 -7.03 8.85 2.17
CA PRO A 93 -5.63 8.62 2.55
C PRO A 93 -5.45 8.57 4.06
N GLU A 94 -4.52 7.76 4.51
CA GLU A 94 -4.29 7.58 5.93
C GLU A 94 -2.80 7.38 6.21
N VAL A 95 -2.29 8.08 7.22
CA VAL A 95 -0.94 7.86 7.73
C VAL A 95 -1.08 7.13 9.06
N VAL A 96 -0.47 5.95 9.15
CA VAL A 96 -0.54 5.10 10.32
C VAL A 96 0.84 5.07 10.99
N ARG A 97 0.88 5.35 12.28
CA ARG A 97 2.13 5.27 13.04
C ARG A 97 2.29 3.88 13.59
N ASP A 98 2.78 2.99 12.74
CA ASP A 98 2.94 1.60 13.11
C ASP A 98 3.93 0.95 12.16
N HIS A 99 4.37 -0.25 12.51
CA HIS A 99 5.16 -1.07 11.63
C HIS A 99 4.39 -1.37 10.35
N PRO A 100 5.04 -1.39 9.18
CA PRO A 100 4.31 -1.60 7.92
C PRO A 100 3.46 -2.87 7.89
N VAL A 101 3.98 -4.00 8.35
CA VAL A 101 3.21 -5.25 8.32
C VAL A 101 1.99 -5.15 9.25
N ALA A 102 2.22 -4.78 10.51
CA ALA A 102 1.14 -4.69 11.48
C ALA A 102 0.12 -3.63 11.08
N GLY A 103 0.59 -2.47 10.63
CA GLY A 103 -0.30 -1.39 10.22
C GLY A 103 -1.15 -1.76 9.02
N LEU A 104 -0.58 -2.40 8.02
CA LEU A 104 -1.32 -2.78 6.83
C LEU A 104 -2.28 -3.93 7.10
N VAL A 105 -1.87 -4.90 7.91
CA VAL A 105 -2.76 -6.01 8.27
C VAL A 105 -3.98 -5.48 9.01
N LEU A 106 -3.76 -4.57 9.95
CA LEU A 106 -4.86 -3.99 10.70
C LEU A 106 -5.76 -3.12 9.82
N ALA A 107 -5.17 -2.27 8.99
CA ALA A 107 -5.92 -1.37 8.13
C ALA A 107 -6.74 -2.12 7.08
N SER A 108 -6.27 -3.28 6.64
CA SER A 108 -6.94 -4.06 5.61
C SER A 108 -7.90 -5.11 6.15
N SER A 109 -8.03 -5.20 7.46
CA SER A 109 -8.96 -6.17 8.06
C SER A 109 -10.38 -5.89 7.60
N ALA A 110 -11.05 -6.93 7.07
CA ALA A 110 -12.42 -6.84 6.55
C ALA A 110 -12.57 -5.90 5.35
N GLN A 111 -11.49 -5.62 4.62
CA GLN A 111 -11.55 -4.80 3.42
C GLN A 111 -11.62 -5.66 2.17
N TYR A 112 -11.87 -5.00 1.04
CA TYR A 112 -12.04 -5.68 -0.25
C TYR A 112 -10.74 -6.31 -0.74
N LEU A 113 -9.65 -5.56 -0.64
CA LEU A 113 -8.36 -6.00 -1.18
C LEU A 113 -7.26 -5.16 -0.54
N LEU A 114 -6.12 -5.80 -0.30
CA LEU A 114 -4.90 -5.10 0.10
C LEU A 114 -3.89 -5.22 -1.04
N VAL A 115 -3.39 -4.09 -1.53
CA VAL A 115 -2.40 -4.04 -2.61
C VAL A 115 -1.07 -3.60 -2.03
N VAL A 116 -0.03 -4.37 -2.25
CA VAL A 116 1.33 -4.03 -1.82
C VAL A 116 2.31 -4.31 -2.94
N GLY A 117 3.47 -3.67 -2.88
CA GLY A 117 4.53 -3.93 -3.84
C GLY A 117 5.39 -5.12 -3.44
N THR A 118 6.07 -5.69 -4.42
CA THR A 118 6.98 -6.82 -4.16
C THR A 118 8.22 -6.38 -3.41
N THR A 119 8.64 -5.14 -3.58
CA THR A 119 9.85 -4.62 -2.95
C THR A 119 9.55 -3.31 -2.27
N GLY A 120 10.29 -3.02 -1.24
CA GLY A 120 10.22 -1.76 -0.56
C GLY A 120 11.62 -1.36 -0.15
N HIS A 121 11.72 -0.64 0.94
CA HIS A 121 13.00 -0.14 1.41
C HIS A 121 13.97 -1.26 1.82
N GLN A 122 13.48 -2.43 2.12
CA GLN A 122 14.28 -3.53 2.65
C GLN A 122 14.43 -4.70 1.68
N ALA A 123 14.22 -4.46 0.41
CA ALA A 123 14.35 -5.52 -0.57
C ALA A 123 15.80 -5.96 -0.69
N LEU A 124 16.01 -7.27 -0.72
CA LEU A 124 17.34 -7.85 -0.92
C LEU A 124 17.48 -8.25 -2.37
N PRO A 125 18.70 -8.14 -2.93
CA PRO A 125 18.96 -8.58 -4.29
C PRO A 125 18.60 -10.07 -4.44
N GLY A 126 17.86 -10.37 -5.49
CA GLY A 126 17.44 -11.74 -5.77
C GLY A 126 16.23 -12.22 -5.01
N ALA A 127 15.71 -11.45 -4.08
CA ALA A 127 14.49 -11.82 -3.38
C ALA A 127 13.28 -11.56 -4.28
N LEU A 128 12.34 -12.51 -4.29
CA LEU A 128 11.10 -12.34 -5.06
C LEU A 128 10.14 -11.39 -4.37
N LEU A 129 10.10 -11.42 -3.05
CA LEU A 129 9.23 -10.57 -2.25
C LEU A 129 10.04 -9.87 -1.17
N GLY A 130 9.66 -8.63 -0.86
CA GLY A 130 10.24 -7.91 0.25
C GLY A 130 9.68 -8.39 1.58
N SER A 131 10.27 -7.89 2.66
CA SER A 131 9.86 -8.30 4.01
C SER A 131 8.41 -7.90 4.31
N VAL A 132 7.98 -6.74 3.85
CA VAL A 132 6.61 -6.28 4.09
C VAL A 132 5.61 -7.14 3.33
N SER A 133 5.85 -7.41 2.05
CA SER A 133 4.93 -8.22 1.26
C SER A 133 4.84 -9.64 1.79
N GLN A 134 5.94 -10.23 2.22
CA GLN A 134 5.91 -11.56 2.83
C GLN A 134 5.14 -11.56 4.13
N GLY A 135 5.39 -10.58 5.00
CA GLY A 135 4.69 -10.48 6.28
C GLY A 135 3.19 -10.30 6.10
N VAL A 136 2.82 -9.46 5.15
CA VAL A 136 1.42 -9.21 4.83
C VAL A 136 0.74 -10.48 4.32
N LEU A 137 1.41 -11.22 3.42
CA LEU A 137 0.86 -12.47 2.91
C LEU A 137 0.60 -13.49 4.01
N HIS A 138 1.47 -13.52 5.02
CA HIS A 138 1.31 -14.47 6.12
C HIS A 138 0.23 -14.07 7.11
N HIS A 139 -0.03 -12.79 7.28
CA HIS A 139 -0.88 -12.32 8.36
C HIS A 139 -2.18 -11.64 7.92
N ALA A 140 -2.31 -11.25 6.67
CA ALA A 140 -3.50 -10.57 6.21
C ALA A 140 -4.73 -11.46 6.28
N THR A 141 -5.87 -10.85 6.60
CA THR A 141 -7.15 -11.55 6.68
C THR A 141 -8.08 -11.20 5.51
N CYS A 142 -7.60 -10.42 4.57
CA CYS A 142 -8.32 -10.12 3.34
C CYS A 142 -7.50 -10.56 2.13
N PRO A 143 -8.08 -10.57 0.91
CA PRO A 143 -7.29 -10.86 -0.28
C PRO A 143 -6.15 -9.88 -0.45
N VAL A 144 -5.00 -10.37 -0.89
CA VAL A 144 -3.79 -9.55 -1.08
C VAL A 144 -3.34 -9.65 -2.52
N ALA A 145 -3.12 -8.50 -3.14
CA ALA A 145 -2.52 -8.42 -4.46
C ALA A 145 -1.11 -7.89 -4.33
N ILE A 146 -0.15 -8.61 -4.87
CA ILE A 146 1.26 -8.21 -4.83
C ILE A 146 1.66 -7.76 -6.22
N VAL A 147 2.10 -6.51 -6.31
CA VAL A 147 2.40 -5.84 -7.57
C VAL A 147 3.90 -5.73 -7.74
N PRO A 148 4.44 -6.16 -8.89
CA PRO A 148 5.86 -5.94 -9.16
C PRO A 148 6.17 -4.44 -9.16
N THR A 149 7.17 -4.06 -8.37
CA THR A 149 7.56 -2.66 -8.25
C THR A 149 8.92 -2.37 -8.90
N HIS A 150 9.66 -3.40 -9.26
CA HIS A 150 10.87 -3.20 -10.02
C HIS A 150 10.51 -3.05 -11.48
N GLY A 151 10.94 -1.93 -12.05
CA GLY A 151 10.83 -1.75 -13.46
C GLY A 151 11.83 -2.65 -14.15
N SER A 152 11.39 -3.63 -14.73
CA SER A 152 12.25 -4.50 -15.49
C SER A 152 12.50 -3.92 -16.86
#